data_6a72e407eecbdd5bd17a363ca48643dc
#
_entry.id   6a72e407eecbdd5bd17a363ca48643dc
#
_cell.length_a   1.000
_cell.length_b   1.000
_cell.length_c   1.000
_cell.angle_alpha   90.00
_cell.angle_beta   90.00
_cell.angle_gamma   90.00
#
_symmetry.space_group_name_H-M   'P 1'
#
loop_
_entity.id
_entity.type
_entity.pdbx_description
1 polymer ?
#
loop_
_entity_poly.entity_id
_entity_poly.type
_entity_poly.pdbx_seq_one_letter_code
_entity_poly.pdbx_strand_id
1 'polypeptide(L)'
;MKRNNFTLIFFVIFSLLFISCSQNSAVEYTTGQEVYEARCSACHGKDFGGRVGPAIDATSNAAIMPESYWIQTITKGKGSMPAQRLTDNEVSLVIEYIQSNY
;
A
#
# COMPACT_ATOMS: atom_id res chain seq x y z
N MET A 1 -44.11 30.52 26.29
CA MET A 1 -43.41 30.11 25.05
C MET A 1 -43.25 28.62 25.06
N LYS A 2 -43.97 27.90 24.20
CA LYS A 2 -43.69 26.47 23.95
C LYS A 2 -42.42 26.39 23.14
N ARG A 3 -41.30 25.97 23.75
CA ARG A 3 -40.08 25.61 23.01
C ARG A 3 -40.42 24.38 22.18
N ASN A 4 -40.33 24.48 20.87
CA ASN A 4 -40.62 23.38 19.98
C ASN A 4 -39.55 22.29 20.15
N ASN A 5 -39.85 21.29 20.92
CA ASN A 5 -39.01 20.10 21.11
C ASN A 5 -38.72 19.42 19.76
N PHE A 6 -39.56 19.64 18.76
CA PHE A 6 -39.38 19.14 17.41
C PHE A 6 -38.11 19.70 16.73
N THR A 7 -37.81 20.99 16.90
CA THR A 7 -36.63 21.65 16.37
C THR A 7 -35.35 21.11 17.04
N LEU A 8 -35.39 20.86 18.34
CA LEU A 8 -34.28 20.29 19.10
C LEU A 8 -33.98 18.84 18.64
N ILE A 9 -35.01 18.03 18.45
CA ILE A 9 -34.90 16.65 17.99
C ILE A 9 -34.31 16.61 16.57
N PHE A 10 -34.74 17.52 15.69
CA PHE A 10 -34.22 17.61 14.33
C PHE A 10 -32.72 17.96 14.30
N PHE A 11 -32.29 18.91 15.15
CA PHE A 11 -30.86 19.26 15.26
C PHE A 11 -30.01 18.13 15.83
N VAL A 12 -30.53 17.37 16.80
CA VAL A 12 -29.81 16.21 17.36
C VAL A 12 -29.70 15.09 16.36
N ILE A 13 -30.74 14.79 15.58
CA ILE A 13 -30.70 13.75 14.54
C ILE A 13 -29.77 14.16 13.39
N PHE A 14 -29.79 15.44 12.99
CA PHE A 14 -28.91 15.96 11.95
C PHE A 14 -27.44 15.95 12.36
N SER A 15 -27.16 16.21 13.65
CA SER A 15 -25.79 16.15 14.19
C SER A 15 -25.21 14.74 14.25
N LEU A 16 -26.06 13.70 14.38
CA LEU A 16 -25.64 12.30 14.40
C LEU A 16 -25.29 11.75 13.01
N LEU A 17 -25.72 12.41 11.94
CA LEU A 17 -25.43 11.98 10.57
C LEU A 17 -24.00 12.34 10.10
N PHE A 18 -23.29 13.19 10.85
CA PHE A 18 -21.91 13.57 10.53
C PHE A 18 -20.84 12.72 11.24
N ILE A 19 -21.23 11.72 12.03
CA ILE A 19 -20.32 10.73 12.58
C ILE A 19 -20.20 9.60 11.54
N SER A 20 -19.69 9.92 10.36
CA SER A 20 -19.42 8.93 9.32
C SER A 20 -17.95 8.93 8.99
N CYS A 21 -17.30 7.85 9.41
CA CYS A 21 -16.18 7.22 8.75
C CYS A 21 -14.97 8.09 8.40
N SER A 22 -14.11 8.33 9.38
CA SER A 22 -12.68 8.40 9.12
C SER A 22 -12.01 7.16 9.71
N GLN A 23 -12.35 5.99 9.19
CA GLN A 23 -11.51 4.81 9.33
C GLN A 23 -10.62 4.73 8.08
N ASN A 24 -9.62 5.60 8.01
CA ASN A 24 -8.40 5.27 7.31
C ASN A 24 -7.69 4.21 8.17
N SER A 25 -8.20 3.00 8.15
CA SER A 25 -7.41 1.84 8.50
C SER A 25 -6.37 1.75 7.40
N ALA A 26 -5.15 2.21 7.67
CA ALA A 26 -4.01 1.86 6.86
C ALA A 26 -4.02 0.33 6.81
N VAL A 27 -4.18 -0.24 5.61
CA VAL A 27 -4.12 -1.69 5.44
C VAL A 27 -2.70 -2.08 5.79
N GLU A 28 -2.51 -2.75 6.91
CA GLU A 28 -1.23 -3.29 7.32
C GLU A 28 -1.10 -4.71 6.73
N TYR A 29 -0.09 -4.89 5.90
CA TYR A 29 0.20 -6.18 5.30
C TYR A 29 1.05 -7.01 6.26
N THR A 30 0.72 -8.29 6.38
CA THR A 30 1.40 -9.21 7.30
C THR A 30 2.40 -10.14 6.60
N THR A 31 2.31 -10.25 5.27
CA THR A 31 3.19 -11.09 4.45
C THR A 31 3.74 -10.33 3.24
N GLY A 32 4.93 -10.72 2.79
CA GLY A 32 5.53 -10.15 1.58
C GLY A 32 4.71 -10.42 0.31
N GLN A 33 4.01 -11.54 0.27
CA GLN A 33 3.08 -11.85 -0.82
C GLN A 33 1.94 -10.84 -0.90
N GLU A 34 1.31 -10.53 0.22
CA GLU A 34 0.23 -9.53 0.27
C GLU A 34 0.72 -8.16 -0.20
N VAL A 35 1.89 -7.73 0.26
CA VAL A 35 2.50 -6.47 -0.20
C VAL A 35 2.73 -6.50 -1.71
N TYR A 36 3.33 -7.59 -2.22
CA TYR A 36 3.64 -7.73 -3.63
C TYR A 36 2.38 -7.68 -4.50
N GLU A 37 1.38 -8.46 -4.16
CA GLU A 37 0.12 -8.51 -4.91
C GLU A 37 -0.61 -7.17 -4.93
N ALA A 38 -0.60 -6.45 -3.81
CA ALA A 38 -1.30 -5.18 -3.68
C ALA A 38 -0.55 -3.98 -4.29
N ARG A 39 0.80 -4.01 -4.29
CA ARG A 39 1.60 -2.81 -4.56
C ARG A 39 2.57 -2.95 -5.75
N CYS A 40 2.92 -4.16 -6.13
CA CYS A 40 4.01 -4.41 -7.07
C CYS A 40 3.55 -5.13 -8.34
N SER A 41 2.69 -6.14 -8.20
CA SER A 41 2.34 -7.07 -9.26
C SER A 41 1.67 -6.43 -10.48
N ALA A 42 0.93 -5.35 -10.30
CA ALA A 42 0.27 -4.62 -11.39
C ALA A 42 1.27 -4.10 -12.43
N CYS A 43 2.48 -3.71 -11.99
CA CYS A 43 3.53 -3.21 -12.86
C CYS A 43 4.61 -4.24 -13.17
N HIS A 44 4.98 -5.10 -12.20
CA HIS A 44 6.08 -6.05 -12.34
C HIS A 44 5.64 -7.47 -12.75
N GLY A 45 4.31 -7.71 -12.84
CA GLY A 45 3.75 -9.01 -13.17
C GLY A 45 3.61 -9.92 -11.95
N LYS A 46 2.67 -10.87 -12.01
CA LYS A 46 2.48 -11.86 -10.94
C LYS A 46 3.62 -12.87 -10.86
N ASP A 47 4.33 -13.05 -11.95
CA ASP A 47 5.48 -13.94 -12.15
C ASP A 47 6.83 -13.21 -12.06
N PHE A 48 6.83 -11.94 -11.61
CA PHE A 48 8.02 -11.07 -11.52
C PHE A 48 8.65 -10.75 -12.89
N GLY A 49 8.06 -11.22 -13.98
CA GLY A 49 8.61 -11.13 -15.34
C GLY A 49 8.46 -9.76 -16.02
N GLY A 50 7.83 -8.80 -15.35
CA GLY A 50 7.61 -7.46 -15.88
C GLY A 50 6.29 -7.33 -16.67
N ARG A 51 5.81 -6.09 -16.73
CA ARG A 51 4.67 -5.65 -17.55
C ARG A 51 4.89 -4.18 -17.93
N VAL A 52 4.20 -3.23 -17.24
CA VAL A 52 4.46 -1.79 -17.35
C VAL A 52 5.84 -1.46 -16.77
N GLY A 53 6.20 -2.09 -15.65
CA GLY A 53 7.53 -2.04 -15.05
C GLY A 53 8.41 -3.17 -15.57
N PRO A 54 9.72 -3.09 -15.32
CA PRO A 54 10.70 -4.10 -15.74
C PRO A 54 10.53 -5.41 -14.95
N ALA A 55 11.10 -6.49 -15.48
CA ALA A 55 11.27 -7.74 -14.75
C ALA A 55 12.11 -7.52 -13.49
N ILE A 56 11.73 -8.20 -12.42
CA ILE A 56 12.44 -8.23 -11.13
C ILE A 56 12.63 -9.66 -10.63
N ASP A 57 12.65 -10.61 -11.54
CA ASP A 57 12.94 -12.03 -11.30
C ASP A 57 14.47 -12.29 -11.21
N ALA A 58 14.83 -13.56 -11.00
CA ALA A 58 16.24 -13.99 -10.90
C ALA A 58 17.11 -13.62 -12.11
N THR A 59 16.53 -13.38 -13.28
CA THR A 59 17.25 -13.03 -14.52
C THR A 59 17.43 -11.53 -14.70
N SER A 60 16.78 -10.73 -13.87
CA SER A 60 16.83 -9.26 -13.95
C SER A 60 18.11 -8.70 -13.35
N ASN A 61 18.49 -7.49 -13.81
CA ASN A 61 19.62 -6.77 -13.20
C ASN A 61 19.36 -6.42 -11.71
N ALA A 62 18.11 -6.37 -11.29
CA ALA A 62 17.76 -6.12 -9.89
C ALA A 62 18.19 -7.27 -8.97
N ALA A 63 18.19 -8.52 -9.47
CA ALA A 63 18.51 -9.71 -8.67
C ALA A 63 19.92 -9.68 -8.06
N ILE A 64 20.87 -9.04 -8.73
CA ILE A 64 22.26 -8.93 -8.26
C ILE A 64 22.55 -7.66 -7.45
N MET A 65 21.53 -6.82 -7.24
CA MET A 65 21.69 -5.58 -6.51
C MET A 65 21.62 -5.81 -4.99
N PRO A 66 22.35 -5.01 -4.19
CA PRO A 66 22.32 -5.13 -2.75
C PRO A 66 20.96 -4.73 -2.18
N GLU A 67 20.63 -5.20 -0.98
CA GLU A 67 19.37 -4.89 -0.31
C GLU A 67 19.09 -3.39 -0.20
N SER A 68 20.12 -2.58 0.03
CA SER A 68 20.00 -1.11 0.07
C SER A 68 19.44 -0.51 -1.22
N TYR A 69 19.75 -1.10 -2.36
CA TYR A 69 19.16 -0.70 -3.64
C TYR A 69 17.65 -0.96 -3.68
N TRP A 70 17.22 -2.10 -3.20
CA TRP A 70 15.81 -2.46 -3.11
C TRP A 70 15.04 -1.53 -2.19
N ILE A 71 15.58 -1.31 -0.98
CA ILE A 71 14.98 -0.39 0.00
C ILE A 71 14.83 1.01 -0.61
N GLN A 72 15.90 1.54 -1.20
CA GLN A 72 15.87 2.88 -1.80
C GLN A 72 14.89 2.97 -2.97
N THR A 73 14.88 1.97 -3.86
CA THR A 73 13.99 1.94 -5.03
C THR A 73 12.52 1.90 -4.61
N ILE A 74 12.18 1.07 -3.63
CA ILE A 74 10.81 0.94 -3.14
C ILE A 74 10.37 2.21 -2.39
N THR A 75 11.20 2.73 -1.50
CA THR A 75 10.82 3.84 -0.63
C THR A 75 10.91 5.22 -1.29
N LYS A 76 11.80 5.38 -2.26
CA LYS A 76 12.02 6.67 -2.94
C LYS A 76 11.46 6.71 -4.35
N GLY A 77 11.20 5.54 -4.95
CA GLY A 77 10.91 5.41 -6.36
C GLY A 77 12.15 5.49 -7.24
N LYS A 78 11.99 5.15 -8.51
CA LYS A 78 13.08 5.24 -9.50
C LYS A 78 12.50 5.44 -10.90
N GLY A 79 12.93 6.50 -11.59
CA GLY A 79 12.40 6.83 -12.91
C GLY A 79 10.87 7.04 -12.84
N SER A 80 10.12 6.27 -13.63
CA SER A 80 8.65 6.30 -13.63
C SER A 80 8.01 5.48 -12.50
N MET A 81 8.79 4.68 -11.76
CA MET A 81 8.30 3.94 -10.61
C MET A 81 8.04 4.90 -9.43
N PRO A 82 6.82 5.01 -8.94
CA PRO A 82 6.51 5.86 -7.80
C PRO A 82 7.05 5.26 -6.50
N ALA A 83 7.38 6.12 -5.53
CA ALA A 83 7.68 5.71 -4.17
C ALA A 83 6.48 4.97 -3.55
N GLN A 84 6.74 3.87 -2.88
CA GLN A 84 5.71 3.10 -2.18
C GLN A 84 5.62 3.56 -0.72
N ARG A 85 4.38 3.75 -0.24
CA ARG A 85 4.11 4.08 1.16
C ARG A 85 3.94 2.78 1.94
N LEU A 86 5.05 2.22 2.36
CA LEU A 86 5.12 0.99 3.13
C LEU A 86 5.91 1.26 4.42
N THR A 87 5.60 0.51 5.48
CA THR A 87 6.41 0.48 6.69
C THR A 87 7.74 -0.22 6.43
N ASP A 88 8.74 -0.01 7.26
CA ASP A 88 10.05 -0.68 7.12
C ASP A 88 9.91 -2.20 7.16
N ASN A 89 8.98 -2.71 7.99
CA ASN A 89 8.67 -4.14 8.05
C ASN A 89 8.08 -4.66 6.75
N GLU A 90 7.11 -3.97 6.16
CA GLU A 90 6.51 -4.34 4.87
C GLU A 90 7.51 -4.29 3.72
N VAL A 91 8.44 -3.33 3.74
CA VAL A 91 9.53 -3.25 2.76
C VAL A 91 10.43 -4.49 2.88
N SER A 92 10.82 -4.88 4.11
CA SER A 92 11.64 -6.08 4.34
C SER A 92 10.91 -7.34 3.90
N LEU A 93 9.64 -7.48 4.26
CA LEU A 93 8.82 -8.64 3.90
C LEU A 93 8.70 -8.81 2.37
N VAL A 94 8.47 -7.72 1.63
CA VAL A 94 8.32 -7.82 0.17
C VAL A 94 9.63 -8.10 -0.53
N ILE A 95 10.75 -7.56 -0.06
CA ILE A 95 12.09 -7.86 -0.59
C ILE A 95 12.39 -9.36 -0.42
N GLU A 96 12.19 -9.88 0.80
CA GLU A 96 12.37 -11.31 1.08
C GLU A 96 11.48 -12.18 0.19
N TYR A 97 10.21 -11.82 0.04
CA TYR A 97 9.27 -12.53 -0.82
C TYR A 97 9.74 -12.58 -2.28
N ILE A 98 10.15 -11.44 -2.86
CA ILE A 98 10.64 -11.38 -4.23
C ILE A 98 11.88 -12.27 -4.39
N GLN A 99 12.86 -12.12 -3.51
CA GLN A 99 14.12 -12.86 -3.57
C GLN A 99 13.95 -14.36 -3.30
N SER A 100 12.97 -14.77 -2.50
CA SER A 100 12.67 -16.19 -2.28
C SER A 100 12.01 -16.88 -3.48
N ASN A 101 11.57 -16.12 -4.47
CA ASN A 101 10.97 -16.62 -5.71
C ASN A 101 11.93 -16.62 -6.90
N TYR A 102 13.22 -16.48 -6.63
CA TYR A 102 14.29 -16.56 -7.65
C TYR A 102 14.60 -17.99 -8.05
#